data_db8dcb5af51e9e080307e464f0ca34fd
#
_entry.id   db8dcb5af51e9e080307e464f0ca34fd
#
_cell.length_a   1.000
_cell.length_b   1.000
_cell.length_c   1.000
_cell.angle_alpha   90.00
_cell.angle_beta   90.00
_cell.angle_gamma   90.00
#
_symmetry.space_group_name_H-M   'P 1'
#
loop_
_entity.id
_entity.type
_entity.pdbx_description
1 polymer ?
#
loop_
_entity_poly.entity_id
_entity_poly.type
_entity_poly.pdbx_seq_one_letter_code
_entity_poly.pdbx_strand_id
1 'polypeptide(L)'
;MTANEILADIENYEKFDPVKGTVEGKTYVVVPTTTKTDKDSDVVINRHITLAHNTTLIFAGGKISGTGTLTGDNTRLIAPITQIFGEDITVDGIWVMDRAYPQWFGARNDISNNEFWHLRVACEAAKSTEENPLAPEAEKDKIEKARDTALKNLKAWKVDSSDAINKAMKLKHAGEVFLPKGEYAICKTLKVPYGIVLRGELADYRFNISDGQLPAGDYP
;
A
#
# COMPACT_ATOMS: atom_id res chain seq x y z
N MET A 1 -4.28 -0.06 18.46
CA MET A 1 -3.49 1.01 19.12
C MET A 1 -3.79 2.31 18.39
N THR A 2 -4.35 3.28 19.06
CA THR A 2 -4.66 4.60 18.49
C THR A 2 -3.43 5.51 18.57
N ALA A 3 -3.41 6.61 17.80
CA ALA A 3 -2.32 7.59 17.86
C ALA A 3 -2.12 8.17 19.27
N ASN A 4 -3.21 8.38 20.00
CA ASN A 4 -3.15 8.90 21.37
C ASN A 4 -2.59 7.88 22.38
N GLU A 5 -2.88 6.59 22.22
CA GLU A 5 -2.28 5.52 23.03
C GLU A 5 -0.78 5.42 22.79
N ILE A 6 -0.34 5.58 21.53
CA ILE A 6 1.10 5.59 21.18
C ILE A 6 1.81 6.77 21.81
N LEU A 7 1.18 7.96 21.85
CA LEU A 7 1.80 9.18 22.39
C LEU A 7 1.83 9.22 23.92
N ALA A 8 0.87 8.57 24.60
CA ALA A 8 0.78 8.59 26.05
C ALA A 8 1.97 7.90 26.75
N ASP A 9 2.60 6.95 26.07
CA ASP A 9 3.75 6.19 26.61
C ASP A 9 5.11 6.82 26.29
N ILE A 10 5.15 7.98 25.61
CA ILE A 10 6.41 8.59 25.17
C ILE A 10 6.63 9.92 25.89
N GLU A 11 7.55 9.93 26.86
CA GLU A 11 7.85 11.13 27.65
C GLU A 11 8.69 12.18 26.90
N ASN A 12 9.52 11.79 25.91
CA ASN A 12 10.43 12.67 25.20
C ASN A 12 10.46 12.38 23.71
N TYR A 13 9.64 13.07 22.93
CA TYR A 13 9.69 12.99 21.48
C TYR A 13 9.86 14.37 20.84
N GLU A 14 10.53 14.40 19.72
CA GLU A 14 10.60 15.58 18.87
C GLU A 14 9.64 15.41 17.67
N LYS A 15 8.99 16.49 17.24
CA LYS A 15 8.22 16.47 16.00
C LYS A 15 9.18 16.26 14.82
N PHE A 16 8.86 15.32 13.94
CA PHE A 16 9.66 15.10 12.74
C PHE A 16 9.61 16.34 11.83
N ASP A 17 10.78 16.90 11.58
CA ASP A 17 10.96 18.03 10.69
C ASP A 17 11.97 17.62 9.59
N PRO A 18 11.54 17.50 8.33
CA PRO A 18 12.40 17.06 7.24
C PRO A 18 13.54 18.06 6.93
N VAL A 19 13.47 19.30 7.42
CA VAL A 19 14.49 20.32 7.21
C VAL A 19 15.62 20.20 8.24
N LYS A 20 15.26 19.95 9.50
CA LYS A 20 16.23 19.84 10.61
C LYS A 20 16.98 18.50 10.60
N GLY A 21 16.40 17.47 9.95
CA GLY A 21 16.96 16.13 9.98
C GLY A 21 16.73 15.42 11.33
N THR A 22 17.47 14.35 11.55
CA THR A 22 17.37 13.51 12.76
C THR A 22 18.70 13.33 13.45
N VAL A 23 18.67 12.93 14.71
CA VAL A 23 19.84 12.64 15.55
C VAL A 23 19.78 11.18 15.95
N GLU A 24 20.93 10.53 16.02
CA GLU A 24 21.07 9.12 16.37
C GLU A 24 20.38 8.77 17.69
N GLY A 25 19.68 7.65 17.71
CA GLY A 25 19.01 7.10 18.87
C GLY A 25 17.77 7.88 19.36
N LYS A 26 17.41 8.99 18.72
CA LYS A 26 16.25 9.79 19.12
C LYS A 26 14.95 9.28 18.51
N THR A 27 13.85 9.65 19.18
CA THR A 27 12.48 9.37 18.75
C THR A 27 11.85 10.62 18.15
N TYR A 28 11.28 10.47 16.95
CA TYR A 28 10.57 11.52 16.25
C TYR A 28 9.12 11.10 15.96
N VAL A 29 8.20 12.05 16.04
CA VAL A 29 6.78 11.81 15.80
C VAL A 29 6.31 12.57 14.57
N VAL A 30 5.69 11.84 13.65
CA VAL A 30 4.98 12.39 12.50
C VAL A 30 3.54 12.64 12.90
N VAL A 31 3.18 13.91 13.03
CA VAL A 31 1.83 14.37 13.37
C VAL A 31 1.22 15.12 12.19
N PRO A 32 -0.12 15.21 12.07
CA PRO A 32 -0.74 16.05 11.08
C PRO A 32 -0.28 17.51 11.22
N THR A 33 0.04 18.15 10.13
CA THR A 33 0.36 19.58 10.14
C THR A 33 -0.96 20.36 10.10
N THR A 34 -1.47 20.76 11.26
CA THR A 34 -2.68 21.59 11.34
C THR A 34 -2.35 23.04 11.02
N THR A 35 -2.55 23.46 9.80
CA THR A 35 -2.77 24.87 9.48
C THR A 35 -4.28 25.12 9.42
N LYS A 36 -4.77 26.22 9.98
CA LYS A 36 -6.20 26.54 10.11
C LYS A 36 -6.97 26.64 8.78
N THR A 37 -6.32 26.45 7.65
CA THR A 37 -6.86 26.66 6.30
C THR A 37 -6.80 25.45 5.39
N ASP A 38 -6.04 24.41 5.71
CA ASP A 38 -5.92 23.21 4.88
C ASP A 38 -6.18 21.93 5.65
N LYS A 39 -6.95 21.06 5.01
CA LYS A 39 -7.13 19.67 5.42
C LYS A 39 -5.76 19.04 5.62
N ASP A 40 -5.58 18.36 6.75
CA ASP A 40 -4.45 17.50 7.13
C ASP A 40 -3.24 17.57 6.18
N SER A 41 -2.36 18.57 6.38
CA SER A 41 -1.19 18.70 5.52
C SER A 41 -0.14 17.66 5.93
N ASP A 42 0.25 16.88 4.94
CA ASP A 42 1.32 15.89 5.06
C ASP A 42 2.67 16.57 5.34
N VAL A 43 3.60 15.84 5.94
CA VAL A 43 5.02 16.20 5.93
C VAL A 43 5.56 15.95 4.53
N VAL A 44 5.87 17.01 3.78
CA VAL A 44 6.26 16.90 2.37
C VAL A 44 7.78 16.78 2.24
N ILE A 45 8.23 15.72 1.57
CA ILE A 45 9.64 15.45 1.27
C ILE A 45 9.83 15.41 -0.25
N ASN A 46 10.55 16.40 -0.80
CA ASN A 46 10.87 16.48 -2.24
C ASN A 46 12.37 16.33 -2.52
N ARG A 47 13.12 15.83 -1.55
CA ARG A 47 14.56 15.56 -1.66
C ARG A 47 14.91 14.22 -1.01
N HIS A 48 16.15 13.80 -1.15
CA HIS A 48 16.66 12.66 -0.40
C HIS A 48 16.94 13.07 1.05
N ILE A 49 16.38 12.31 2.00
CA ILE A 49 16.62 12.44 3.44
C ILE A 49 17.04 11.08 3.97
N THR A 50 18.20 11.02 4.59
CA THR A 50 18.63 9.84 5.36
C THR A 50 18.42 10.13 6.83
N LEU A 51 17.71 9.22 7.51
CA LEU A 51 17.52 9.28 8.95
C LEU A 51 18.82 8.84 9.64
N ALA A 52 19.13 9.46 10.77
CA ALA A 52 20.28 9.07 11.56
C ALA A 52 20.13 7.63 12.10
N HIS A 53 21.26 6.98 12.35
CA HIS A 53 21.30 5.60 12.82
C HIS A 53 20.47 5.38 14.09
N ASN A 54 19.78 4.24 14.19
CA ASN A 54 18.96 3.86 15.34
C ASN A 54 17.82 4.85 15.69
N THR A 55 17.39 5.67 14.77
CA THR A 55 16.24 6.57 14.97
C THR A 55 14.94 5.77 15.13
N THR A 56 14.05 6.23 16.00
CA THR A 56 12.66 5.74 16.05
C THR A 56 11.74 6.75 15.39
N LEU A 57 10.94 6.32 14.42
CA LEU A 57 9.93 7.13 13.74
C LEU A 57 8.54 6.61 14.08
N ILE A 58 7.71 7.47 14.69
CA ILE A 58 6.36 7.14 15.15
C ILE A 58 5.35 7.96 14.35
N PHE A 59 4.37 7.30 13.76
CA PHE A 59 3.27 7.97 13.07
C PHE A 59 2.05 8.09 14.00
N ALA A 60 1.72 9.32 14.36
CA ALA A 60 0.59 9.65 15.23
C ALA A 60 -0.47 10.44 14.44
N GLY A 61 -1.00 9.82 13.38
CA GLY A 61 -2.02 10.41 12.49
C GLY A 61 -1.45 11.27 11.36
N GLY A 62 -0.14 11.60 11.37
CA GLY A 62 0.51 12.28 10.26
C GLY A 62 0.88 11.33 9.12
N LYS A 63 1.18 11.90 7.94
CA LYS A 63 1.62 11.18 6.74
C LYS A 63 2.83 11.89 6.14
N ILE A 64 3.72 11.13 5.53
CA ILE A 64 4.84 11.64 4.74
C ILE A 64 4.51 11.48 3.26
N SER A 65 4.57 12.56 2.49
CA SER A 65 4.30 12.58 1.06
C SER A 65 5.39 13.34 0.28
N GLY A 66 5.19 13.51 -1.02
CA GLY A 66 6.13 14.17 -1.93
C GLY A 66 6.84 13.20 -2.84
N THR A 67 7.79 13.68 -3.62
CA THR A 67 8.52 12.92 -4.66
C THR A 67 9.94 12.54 -4.24
N GLY A 68 10.30 12.82 -2.99
CA GLY A 68 11.62 12.55 -2.45
C GLY A 68 11.84 11.09 -2.05
N THR A 69 12.99 10.85 -1.45
CA THR A 69 13.37 9.55 -0.89
C THR A 69 13.64 9.68 0.60
N LEU A 70 13.01 8.83 1.39
CA LEU A 70 13.27 8.69 2.82
C LEU A 70 14.03 7.38 3.07
N THR A 71 15.27 7.48 3.50
CA THR A 71 16.14 6.33 3.76
C THR A 71 16.28 6.10 5.26
N GLY A 72 15.88 4.92 5.71
CA GLY A 72 16.11 4.48 7.10
C GLY A 72 17.52 3.90 7.28
N ASP A 73 18.10 4.11 8.45
CA ASP A 73 19.35 3.49 8.88
C ASP A 73 19.15 2.82 10.23
N ASN A 74 18.79 1.55 10.20
CA ASN A 74 18.32 0.79 11.36
C ASN A 74 17.17 1.50 12.09
N THR A 75 16.29 2.15 11.32
CA THR A 75 15.21 3.00 11.83
C THR A 75 14.05 2.15 12.30
N ARG A 76 13.67 2.30 13.58
CA ARG A 76 12.46 1.65 14.12
C ARG A 76 11.20 2.39 13.64
N LEU A 77 10.28 1.65 13.03
CA LEU A 77 9.01 2.19 12.55
C LEU A 77 7.86 1.71 13.46
N ILE A 78 7.09 2.67 13.98
CA ILE A 78 5.87 2.44 14.76
C ILE A 78 4.74 3.23 14.10
N ALA A 79 3.72 2.54 13.63
CA ALA A 79 2.64 3.17 12.89
C ALA A 79 1.32 2.41 13.03
N PRO A 80 0.17 3.10 12.94
CA PRO A 80 -1.14 2.47 12.80
C PRO A 80 -1.28 1.80 11.42
N ILE A 81 -2.29 0.94 11.28
CA ILE A 81 -2.60 0.28 9.99
C ILE A 81 -3.44 1.23 9.13
N THR A 82 -2.85 2.35 8.74
CA THR A 82 -3.43 3.37 7.85
C THR A 82 -2.37 3.84 6.88
N GLN A 83 -2.74 4.61 5.87
CA GLN A 83 -1.75 5.16 4.95
C GLN A 83 -0.87 6.19 5.67
N ILE A 84 0.43 5.93 5.74
CA ILE A 84 1.46 6.79 6.34
C ILE A 84 2.47 7.33 5.32
N PHE A 85 2.55 6.70 4.15
CA PHE A 85 3.38 7.14 3.03
C PHE A 85 2.51 7.51 1.83
N GLY A 86 2.82 8.63 1.19
CA GLY A 86 2.22 9.06 -0.06
C GLY A 86 2.56 8.11 -1.22
N GLU A 87 1.86 8.28 -2.35
CA GLU A 87 2.05 7.39 -3.51
C GLU A 87 3.42 7.56 -4.15
N ASP A 88 3.91 8.79 -4.23
CA ASP A 88 5.11 9.15 -4.98
C ASP A 88 6.38 9.14 -4.13
N ILE A 89 6.27 9.04 -2.78
CA ILE A 89 7.42 8.95 -1.90
C ILE A 89 8.14 7.60 -2.09
N THR A 90 9.45 7.65 -2.18
CA THR A 90 10.29 6.45 -2.13
C THR A 90 10.75 6.23 -0.69
N VAL A 91 10.56 5.02 -0.18
CA VAL A 91 11.07 4.60 1.14
C VAL A 91 12.09 3.51 0.93
N ASP A 92 13.29 3.69 1.47
CA ASP A 92 14.44 2.82 1.24
C ASP A 92 15.29 2.66 2.52
N GLY A 93 16.36 1.86 2.47
CA GLY A 93 17.26 1.63 3.59
C GLY A 93 16.78 0.54 4.54
N ILE A 94 17.32 0.53 5.77
CA ILE A 94 17.08 -0.52 6.77
C ILE A 94 16.06 -0.03 7.79
N TRP A 95 14.91 -0.72 7.84
CA TRP A 95 13.81 -0.43 8.74
C TRP A 95 13.54 -1.60 9.68
N VAL A 96 13.34 -1.30 10.96
CA VAL A 96 13.05 -2.29 12.01
C VAL A 96 11.59 -2.20 12.41
N MET A 97 10.85 -3.28 12.20
CA MET A 97 9.43 -3.41 12.55
C MET A 97 9.08 -4.89 12.66
N ASP A 98 8.04 -5.23 13.41
CA ASP A 98 7.58 -6.62 13.52
C ASP A 98 6.99 -7.09 12.19
N ARG A 99 6.07 -6.29 11.62
CA ARG A 99 5.36 -6.55 10.37
C ARG A 99 5.31 -5.30 9.53
N ALA A 100 5.33 -5.44 8.22
CA ALA A 100 4.97 -4.37 7.31
C ALA A 100 3.53 -4.55 6.83
N TYR A 101 2.84 -3.43 6.60
CA TYR A 101 1.45 -3.42 6.17
C TYR A 101 1.34 -2.68 4.83
N PRO A 102 0.73 -3.30 3.80
CA PRO A 102 0.50 -2.63 2.53
C PRO A 102 -0.37 -1.35 2.66
N GLN A 103 -1.23 -1.27 3.69
CA GLN A 103 -2.01 -0.08 4.01
C GLN A 103 -1.14 1.15 4.23
N TRP A 104 0.09 0.99 4.70
CA TRP A 104 1.04 2.10 4.86
C TRP A 104 1.34 2.82 3.55
N PHE A 105 1.20 2.13 2.42
CA PHE A 105 1.37 2.64 1.06
C PHE A 105 0.06 2.81 0.30
N GLY A 106 -1.08 2.77 1.00
CA GLY A 106 -2.40 3.02 0.44
C GLY A 106 -3.11 1.81 -0.14
N ALA A 107 -2.70 0.57 0.20
CA ALA A 107 -3.49 -0.61 -0.18
C ALA A 107 -4.89 -0.54 0.44
N ARG A 108 -5.90 -0.84 -0.36
CA ARG A 108 -7.29 -0.93 0.06
C ARG A 108 -7.67 -2.41 0.25
N ASN A 109 -8.39 -2.67 1.31
CA ASN A 109 -8.95 -3.99 1.64
C ASN A 109 -10.49 -4.00 1.68
N ASP A 110 -11.12 -2.95 1.14
CA ASP A 110 -12.54 -2.65 1.19
C ASP A 110 -13.13 -2.47 -0.22
N ILE A 111 -12.80 -3.37 -1.14
CA ILE A 111 -13.28 -3.28 -2.53
C ILE A 111 -14.81 -3.45 -2.52
N SER A 112 -15.52 -2.48 -3.08
CA SER A 112 -16.97 -2.56 -3.25
C SER A 112 -17.36 -3.48 -4.40
N ASN A 113 -18.59 -4.04 -4.38
CA ASN A 113 -19.12 -4.85 -5.47
C ASN A 113 -19.09 -4.12 -6.82
N ASN A 114 -19.26 -2.79 -6.84
CA ASN A 114 -19.19 -1.98 -8.05
C ASN A 114 -17.76 -1.91 -8.58
N GLU A 115 -16.78 -1.69 -7.71
CA GLU A 115 -15.35 -1.68 -8.08
C GLU A 115 -14.91 -3.06 -8.58
N PHE A 116 -15.36 -4.14 -7.94
CA PHE A 116 -15.13 -5.50 -8.37
C PHE A 116 -15.71 -5.79 -9.75
N TRP A 117 -16.91 -5.30 -10.03
CA TRP A 117 -17.53 -5.45 -11.37
C TRP A 117 -16.68 -4.76 -12.44
N HIS A 118 -16.19 -3.55 -12.22
CA HIS A 118 -15.32 -2.86 -13.18
C HIS A 118 -13.98 -3.57 -13.37
N LEU A 119 -13.42 -4.13 -12.31
CA LEU A 119 -12.21 -4.95 -12.39
C LEU A 119 -12.44 -6.18 -13.27
N ARG A 120 -13.56 -6.87 -13.07
CA ARG A 120 -13.96 -8.02 -13.87
C ARG A 120 -14.11 -7.66 -15.34
N VAL A 121 -14.83 -6.58 -15.65
CA VAL A 121 -15.01 -6.10 -17.05
C VAL A 121 -13.65 -5.80 -17.71
N ALA A 122 -12.72 -5.17 -17.01
CA ALA A 122 -11.38 -4.90 -17.54
C ALA A 122 -10.60 -6.18 -17.84
N CYS A 123 -10.68 -7.18 -16.96
CA CYS A 123 -10.02 -8.47 -17.14
C CYS A 123 -10.65 -9.29 -18.28
N GLU A 124 -11.97 -9.33 -18.36
CA GLU A 124 -12.70 -10.04 -19.44
C GLU A 124 -12.42 -9.41 -20.81
N ALA A 125 -12.39 -8.09 -20.90
CA ALA A 125 -12.06 -7.39 -22.14
C ALA A 125 -10.63 -7.70 -22.60
N ALA A 126 -9.67 -7.76 -21.70
CA ALA A 126 -8.30 -8.13 -22.03
C ALA A 126 -8.20 -9.55 -22.58
N LYS A 127 -8.86 -10.53 -21.93
CA LYS A 127 -8.91 -11.93 -22.40
C LYS A 127 -9.54 -12.05 -23.77
N SER A 128 -10.70 -11.40 -24.00
CA SER A 128 -11.40 -11.47 -25.27
C SER A 128 -10.57 -10.97 -26.44
N THR A 129 -9.72 -9.98 -26.21
CA THR A 129 -8.81 -9.46 -27.24
C THR A 129 -7.69 -10.45 -27.58
N GLU A 130 -7.21 -11.23 -26.60
CA GLU A 130 -6.19 -12.27 -26.80
C GLU A 130 -6.76 -13.53 -27.44
N GLU A 131 -7.97 -13.95 -27.05
CA GLU A 131 -8.58 -15.20 -27.47
C GLU A 131 -9.24 -15.12 -28.85
N ASN A 132 -9.66 -13.92 -29.30
CA ASN A 132 -10.32 -13.74 -30.61
C ASN A 132 -9.65 -12.65 -31.48
N PRO A 133 -8.44 -12.88 -31.99
CA PRO A 133 -7.73 -11.90 -32.82
C PRO A 133 -8.44 -11.61 -34.16
N LEU A 134 -9.38 -12.48 -34.59
CA LEU A 134 -10.15 -12.37 -35.84
C LEU A 134 -11.51 -11.72 -35.63
N ALA A 135 -11.84 -11.22 -34.44
CA ALA A 135 -13.11 -10.51 -34.21
C ALA A 135 -13.27 -9.31 -35.17
N PRO A 136 -14.50 -9.00 -35.60
CA PRO A 136 -14.78 -7.81 -36.41
C PRO A 136 -14.29 -6.54 -35.71
N GLU A 137 -13.75 -5.57 -36.47
CA GLU A 137 -13.15 -4.35 -35.93
C GLU A 137 -14.12 -3.58 -35.04
N ALA A 138 -15.41 -3.50 -35.42
CA ALA A 138 -16.45 -2.86 -34.59
C ALA A 138 -16.68 -3.54 -33.24
N GLU A 139 -16.39 -4.83 -33.10
CA GLU A 139 -16.48 -5.57 -31.85
C GLU A 139 -15.23 -5.32 -31.00
N LYS A 140 -14.05 -5.32 -31.59
CA LYS A 140 -12.79 -4.95 -30.96
C LYS A 140 -12.86 -3.54 -30.37
N ASP A 141 -13.35 -2.57 -31.14
CA ASP A 141 -13.53 -1.18 -30.68
C ASP A 141 -14.43 -1.07 -29.44
N LYS A 142 -15.52 -1.87 -29.40
CA LYS A 142 -16.41 -1.87 -28.22
C LYS A 142 -15.73 -2.45 -26.98
N ILE A 143 -15.00 -3.55 -27.14
CA ILE A 143 -14.26 -4.23 -26.09
C ILE A 143 -13.18 -3.29 -25.55
N GLU A 144 -12.43 -2.63 -26.44
CA GLU A 144 -11.37 -1.70 -26.07
C GLU A 144 -11.90 -0.48 -25.31
N LYS A 145 -13.00 0.13 -25.77
CA LYS A 145 -13.67 1.23 -25.06
C LYS A 145 -14.17 0.82 -23.67
N ALA A 146 -14.75 -0.37 -23.54
CA ALA A 146 -15.21 -0.90 -22.26
C ALA A 146 -14.02 -1.10 -21.30
N ARG A 147 -12.93 -1.69 -21.80
CA ARG A 147 -11.68 -1.89 -21.05
C ARG A 147 -11.11 -0.55 -20.56
N ASP A 148 -10.97 0.42 -21.45
CA ASP A 148 -10.37 1.72 -21.12
C ASP A 148 -11.22 2.48 -20.11
N THR A 149 -12.53 2.40 -20.22
CA THR A 149 -13.45 2.99 -19.22
C THR A 149 -13.29 2.31 -17.87
N ALA A 150 -13.24 0.98 -17.83
CA ALA A 150 -13.04 0.23 -16.59
C ALA A 150 -11.69 0.54 -15.95
N LEU A 151 -10.60 0.54 -16.72
CA LEU A 151 -9.26 0.88 -16.23
C LEU A 151 -9.17 2.32 -15.72
N LYS A 152 -9.82 3.27 -16.38
CA LYS A 152 -9.91 4.66 -15.94
C LYS A 152 -10.60 4.77 -14.58
N ASN A 153 -11.71 4.07 -14.40
CA ASN A 153 -12.45 4.06 -13.15
C ASN A 153 -11.63 3.40 -12.02
N LEU A 154 -11.02 2.25 -12.27
CA LEU A 154 -10.18 1.55 -11.30
C LEU A 154 -9.01 2.42 -10.85
N LYS A 155 -8.39 3.15 -11.78
CA LYS A 155 -7.32 4.10 -11.46
C LYS A 155 -7.82 5.28 -10.64
N ALA A 156 -8.98 5.85 -10.98
CA ALA A 156 -9.58 6.97 -10.24
C ALA A 156 -9.96 6.56 -8.81
N TRP A 157 -10.40 5.33 -8.59
CA TRP A 157 -10.75 4.79 -7.28
C TRP A 157 -9.56 4.23 -6.51
N LYS A 158 -8.38 4.19 -7.12
CA LYS A 158 -7.15 3.64 -6.50
C LYS A 158 -7.35 2.23 -5.94
N VAL A 159 -7.98 1.38 -6.72
CA VAL A 159 -8.36 0.02 -6.29
C VAL A 159 -7.17 -0.94 -6.32
N ASP A 160 -6.24 -0.76 -7.26
CA ASP A 160 -5.07 -1.65 -7.43
C ASP A 160 -4.09 -1.53 -6.25
N SER A 161 -4.05 -2.56 -5.45
CA SER A 161 -3.16 -2.67 -4.28
C SER A 161 -1.77 -3.25 -4.60
N SER A 162 -1.51 -3.62 -5.87
CA SER A 162 -0.27 -4.33 -6.26
C SER A 162 0.99 -3.54 -5.91
N ASP A 163 1.02 -2.24 -6.22
CA ASP A 163 2.20 -1.40 -5.96
C ASP A 163 2.41 -1.18 -4.46
N ALA A 164 1.34 -1.02 -3.69
CA ALA A 164 1.41 -0.87 -2.25
C ALA A 164 1.95 -2.14 -1.56
N ILE A 165 1.52 -3.33 -2.03
CA ILE A 165 2.02 -4.62 -1.53
C ILE A 165 3.50 -4.77 -1.88
N ASN A 166 3.91 -4.46 -3.12
CA ASN A 166 5.31 -4.50 -3.54
C ASN A 166 6.19 -3.53 -2.74
N LYS A 167 5.71 -2.32 -2.45
CA LYS A 167 6.41 -1.34 -1.59
C LYS A 167 6.57 -1.85 -0.16
N ALA A 168 5.53 -2.47 0.42
CA ALA A 168 5.60 -3.05 1.75
C ALA A 168 6.62 -4.20 1.84
N MET A 169 6.68 -5.06 0.81
CA MET A 169 7.68 -6.12 0.71
C MET A 169 9.10 -5.55 0.60
N LYS A 170 9.28 -4.49 -0.19
CA LYS A 170 10.57 -3.82 -0.32
C LYS A 170 10.99 -3.18 1.00
N LEU A 171 10.08 -2.52 1.72
CA LEU A 171 10.36 -1.89 3.01
C LEU A 171 10.83 -2.89 4.06
N LYS A 172 10.20 -4.07 4.12
CA LYS A 172 10.50 -5.08 5.15
C LYS A 172 11.84 -5.78 4.93
N HIS A 173 12.31 -5.91 3.70
CA HIS A 173 13.49 -6.64 3.28
C HIS A 173 13.49 -8.14 3.62
N ALA A 174 13.17 -8.51 4.87
CA ALA A 174 13.02 -9.89 5.32
C ALA A 174 12.01 -9.97 6.46
N GLY A 175 11.20 -11.03 6.50
CA GLY A 175 10.18 -11.28 7.52
C GLY A 175 8.76 -11.13 6.98
N GLU A 176 7.82 -10.70 7.82
CA GLU A 176 6.39 -10.77 7.51
C GLU A 176 5.84 -9.46 6.94
N VAL A 177 5.17 -9.56 5.80
CA VAL A 177 4.24 -8.54 5.28
C VAL A 177 2.83 -9.06 5.52
N PHE A 178 2.06 -8.33 6.31
CA PHE A 178 0.75 -8.77 6.77
C PHE A 178 -0.38 -8.03 6.05
N LEU A 179 -1.31 -8.81 5.50
CA LEU A 179 -2.53 -8.33 4.86
C LEU A 179 -3.69 -8.48 5.84
N PRO A 180 -4.20 -7.40 6.46
CA PRO A 180 -5.41 -7.45 7.26
C PRO A 180 -6.60 -8.02 6.48
N LYS A 181 -7.61 -8.50 7.22
CA LYS A 181 -8.83 -9.04 6.63
C LYS A 181 -9.45 -8.05 5.63
N GLY A 182 -9.89 -8.59 4.49
CA GLY A 182 -10.56 -7.81 3.45
C GLY A 182 -10.27 -8.34 2.05
N GLU A 183 -10.77 -7.63 1.07
CA GLU A 183 -10.62 -7.96 -0.36
C GLU A 183 -9.64 -6.97 -1.00
N TYR A 184 -8.64 -7.48 -1.68
CA TYR A 184 -7.60 -6.70 -2.35
C TYR A 184 -7.65 -6.93 -3.85
N ALA A 185 -7.75 -5.87 -4.64
CA ALA A 185 -7.52 -5.97 -6.08
C ALA A 185 -6.03 -6.02 -6.38
N ILE A 186 -5.61 -7.01 -7.13
CA ILE A 186 -4.22 -7.19 -7.57
C ILE A 186 -4.23 -7.25 -9.10
N CYS A 187 -3.83 -6.15 -9.73
CA CYS A 187 -3.82 -6.01 -11.19
C CYS A 187 -2.45 -6.26 -11.83
N LYS A 188 -1.41 -6.43 -11.00
CA LYS A 188 -0.03 -6.69 -11.45
C LYS A 188 0.55 -7.89 -10.72
N THR A 189 1.51 -8.56 -11.34
CA THR A 189 2.25 -9.66 -10.71
C THR A 189 2.94 -9.20 -9.44
N LEU A 190 2.69 -9.90 -8.32
CA LEU A 190 3.44 -9.73 -7.09
C LEU A 190 4.72 -10.57 -7.14
N LYS A 191 5.87 -9.90 -6.98
CA LYS A 191 7.17 -10.57 -6.92
C LYS A 191 7.60 -10.64 -5.46
N VAL A 192 7.35 -11.78 -4.81
CA VAL A 192 7.73 -11.98 -3.41
C VAL A 192 9.24 -12.22 -3.34
N PRO A 193 10.02 -11.33 -2.71
CA PRO A 193 11.46 -11.50 -2.58
C PRO A 193 11.80 -12.66 -1.65
N TYR A 194 13.01 -13.20 -1.80
CA TYR A 194 13.53 -14.19 -0.86
C TYR A 194 13.55 -13.62 0.58
N GLY A 195 13.14 -14.43 1.55
CA GLY A 195 13.10 -14.03 2.96
C GLY A 195 11.83 -13.26 3.36
N ILE A 196 10.91 -12.95 2.43
CA ILE A 196 9.61 -12.36 2.74
C ILE A 196 8.55 -13.45 2.85
N VAL A 197 7.74 -13.36 3.91
CA VAL A 197 6.50 -14.11 4.08
C VAL A 197 5.33 -13.15 3.88
N LEU A 198 4.53 -13.38 2.84
CA LEU A 198 3.26 -12.68 2.65
C LEU A 198 2.17 -13.46 3.39
N ARG A 199 1.60 -12.87 4.44
CA ARG A 199 0.60 -13.50 5.29
C ARG A 199 -0.68 -12.70 5.34
N GLY A 200 -1.81 -13.37 5.09
CA GLY A 200 -3.15 -12.81 5.31
C GLY A 200 -3.68 -13.13 6.70
N GLU A 201 -4.60 -12.30 7.18
CA GLU A 201 -5.44 -12.65 8.31
C GLU A 201 -6.37 -13.80 7.90
N LEU A 202 -6.46 -14.85 8.72
CA LEU A 202 -7.37 -15.97 8.48
C LEU A 202 -8.81 -15.45 8.39
N ALA A 203 -9.33 -15.39 7.17
CA ALA A 203 -10.76 -15.23 6.91
C ALA A 203 -11.28 -16.58 6.42
N ASP A 204 -12.55 -16.88 6.64
CA ASP A 204 -13.21 -18.02 6.01
C ASP A 204 -12.85 -18.05 4.53
N TYR A 205 -12.27 -19.17 4.09
CA TYR A 205 -11.85 -19.35 2.70
C TYR A 205 -13.07 -19.29 1.78
N ARG A 206 -13.35 -18.11 1.23
CA ARG A 206 -14.21 -17.96 0.07
C ARG A 206 -13.33 -17.58 -1.09
N PHE A 207 -12.82 -18.57 -1.78
CA PHE A 207 -12.27 -18.37 -3.12
C PHE A 207 -13.44 -18.10 -4.07
N ASN A 208 -13.76 -16.84 -4.32
CA ASN A 208 -14.55 -16.48 -5.49
C ASN A 208 -13.60 -16.49 -6.70
N ILE A 209 -13.37 -17.68 -7.23
CA ILE A 209 -12.79 -17.83 -8.56
C ILE A 209 -13.94 -17.65 -9.53
N SER A 210 -13.98 -16.52 -10.20
CA SER A 210 -15.06 -16.16 -11.12
C SER A 210 -15.06 -16.95 -12.43
N ASP A 211 -14.09 -17.83 -12.70
CA ASP A 211 -14.05 -18.60 -13.94
C ASP A 211 -13.17 -19.84 -13.84
N GLY A 212 -13.68 -20.85 -13.38
CA GLY A 212 -13.08 -22.17 -13.42
C GLY A 212 -13.64 -22.95 -12.26
N GLN A 213 -14.46 -23.87 -12.60
CA GLN A 213 -14.75 -24.94 -11.66
C GLN A 213 -13.40 -25.44 -11.14
N LEU A 214 -13.10 -25.12 -9.89
CA LEU A 214 -12.11 -25.93 -9.20
C LEU A 214 -12.60 -27.38 -9.35
N PRO A 215 -11.76 -28.31 -9.79
CA PRO A 215 -12.12 -29.70 -9.72
C PRO A 215 -12.54 -29.97 -8.27
N ALA A 216 -13.69 -30.62 -8.11
CA ALA A 216 -14.16 -31.07 -6.82
C ALA A 216 -13.06 -31.98 -6.22
N GLY A 217 -12.21 -31.40 -5.43
CA GLY A 217 -11.17 -32.05 -4.66
C GLY A 217 -11.36 -31.60 -3.24
N ASP A 218 -11.63 -32.55 -2.37
CA ASP A 218 -11.65 -32.36 -0.93
C ASP A 218 -10.31 -31.75 -0.49
N TYR A 219 -10.34 -30.49 -0.11
CA TYR A 219 -9.24 -29.87 0.61
C TYR A 219 -9.50 -30.10 2.10
N PRO A 220 -8.49 -30.57 2.84
CA PRO A 220 -8.60 -30.85 4.27
C PRO A 220 -8.86 -29.60 5.10
#